data_47921df2b7699b8f2ffa9e611f8f830b
#
_entry.id   47921df2b7699b8f2ffa9e611f8f830b
#
_cell.length_a   1.000
_cell.length_b   1.000
_cell.length_c   1.000
_cell.angle_alpha   90.00
_cell.angle_beta   90.00
_cell.angle_gamma   90.00
#
_symmetry.space_group_name_H-M   'P 1'
#
loop_
_entity.id
_entity.type
_entity.pdbx_description
1 polymer ?
#
loop_
_entity_poly.entity_id
_entity_poly.type
_entity_poly.pdbx_seq_one_letter_code
_entity_poly.pdbx_strand_id
1 'polypeptide(L)'
;MRRLFLCMILVSWYTLLKAQYEGMEYYQEQDPAVKVKLEQWQDLKFGFFVHWGPYSQKGYCESWTICTEDVDWIQRDTTLSYDEYYQNYVNLKKTFNPLKFNPEYWADLAKEAGMKYFVFTTKHHDGFCMWDTKETDYKITSSECPYHTAPNPDILKELFGAFQKRDFMIGAYFSKPDWNSPYYWSDRWQHGDRNVNYKIKNHPWMWEKFCDFTYNQIK
;
A
#
# COMPACT_ATOMS: atom_id res chain seq x y z
N MET A 1 9.06 43.06 29.28
CA MET A 1 9.55 41.69 29.21
C MET A 1 8.46 40.64 28.82
N ARG A 2 7.31 40.58 29.48
CA ARG A 2 6.24 39.60 29.14
C ARG A 2 5.72 39.66 27.68
N ARG A 3 5.60 40.86 27.09
CA ARG A 3 5.12 40.99 25.69
C ARG A 3 6.13 40.56 24.62
N LEU A 4 7.43 40.74 24.88
CA LEU A 4 8.49 40.24 23.99
C LEU A 4 8.56 38.72 24.00
N PHE A 5 8.35 38.08 25.15
CA PHE A 5 8.35 36.63 25.28
C PHE A 5 7.17 35.98 24.52
N LEU A 6 5.99 36.61 24.54
CA LEU A 6 4.83 36.11 23.79
C LEU A 6 5.02 36.21 22.27
N CYS A 7 5.65 37.30 21.79
CA CYS A 7 5.98 37.45 20.38
C CYS A 7 7.02 36.43 19.89
N MET A 8 8.03 36.11 20.71
CA MET A 8 9.02 35.08 20.38
C MET A 8 8.41 33.68 20.30
N ILE A 9 7.48 33.34 21.19
CA ILE A 9 6.78 32.06 21.17
C ILE A 9 5.91 31.95 19.91
N LEU A 10 5.17 32.99 19.55
CA LEU A 10 4.33 33.00 18.34
C LEU A 10 5.16 32.92 17.05
N VAL A 11 6.32 33.57 16.98
CA VAL A 11 7.23 33.49 15.83
C VAL A 11 7.86 32.11 15.73
N SER A 12 8.25 31.47 16.85
CA SER A 12 8.79 30.11 16.83
C SER A 12 7.76 29.06 16.45
N TRP A 13 6.48 29.22 16.81
CA TRP A 13 5.38 28.38 16.35
C TRP A 13 5.11 28.55 14.86
N TYR A 14 5.21 29.77 14.33
CA TYR A 14 5.00 30.03 12.91
C TYR A 14 6.11 29.44 12.04
N THR A 15 7.35 29.43 12.51
CA THR A 15 8.49 28.78 11.81
C THR A 15 8.42 27.25 11.89
N LEU A 16 7.97 26.66 13.00
CA LEU A 16 7.76 25.22 13.12
C LEU A 16 6.63 24.70 12.21
N LEU A 17 5.57 25.48 12.02
CA LEU A 17 4.48 25.13 11.09
C LEU A 17 4.91 25.22 9.62
N LYS A 18 5.87 26.06 9.24
CA LYS A 18 6.41 26.11 7.88
C LYS A 18 7.38 24.99 7.57
N ALA A 19 8.13 24.49 8.57
CA ALA A 19 9.14 23.45 8.37
C ALA A 19 8.55 22.08 7.92
N GLN A 20 7.26 21.85 8.07
CA GLN A 20 6.59 20.63 7.63
C GLN A 20 6.22 20.60 6.14
N TYR A 21 6.33 21.71 5.42
CA TYR A 21 5.89 21.83 4.02
C TYR A 21 6.96 22.33 3.04
N GLU A 22 8.19 22.58 3.48
CA GLU A 22 9.26 22.95 2.57
C GLU A 22 9.75 21.72 1.79
N GLY A 23 9.33 21.62 0.54
CA GLY A 23 9.81 20.62 -0.42
C GLY A 23 8.75 19.85 -1.21
N MET A 24 7.46 19.98 -0.90
CA MET A 24 6.44 19.44 -1.78
C MET A 24 5.86 20.57 -2.66
N GLU A 25 6.29 20.61 -3.93
CA GLU A 25 5.52 21.35 -4.93
C GLU A 25 4.11 20.76 -4.97
N TYR A 26 3.12 21.56 -4.56
CA TYR A 26 1.73 21.17 -4.66
C TYR A 26 1.33 21.11 -6.13
N TYR A 27 1.27 19.89 -6.66
CA TYR A 27 0.73 19.67 -8.00
C TYR A 27 -0.77 19.92 -7.99
N GLN A 28 -1.17 20.99 -8.66
CA GLN A 28 -2.58 21.28 -8.84
C GLN A 28 -3.15 20.38 -9.93
N GLU A 29 -4.08 19.49 -9.56
CA GLU A 29 -4.78 18.62 -10.50
C GLU A 29 -5.46 19.45 -11.61
N GLN A 30 -5.34 19.03 -12.85
CA GLN A 30 -5.90 19.73 -14.01
C GLN A 30 -7.19 19.09 -14.54
N ASP A 31 -7.37 17.79 -14.35
CA ASP A 31 -8.58 17.09 -14.78
C ASP A 31 -9.79 17.49 -13.90
N PRO A 32 -10.85 18.09 -14.50
CA PRO A 32 -12.01 18.52 -13.74
C PRO A 32 -12.73 17.38 -13.02
N ALA A 33 -12.76 16.18 -13.61
CA ALA A 33 -13.41 15.02 -13.00
C ALA A 33 -12.64 14.54 -11.76
N VAL A 34 -11.31 14.59 -11.81
CA VAL A 34 -10.44 14.28 -10.66
C VAL A 34 -10.58 15.33 -9.59
N LYS A 35 -10.62 16.63 -9.94
CA LYS A 35 -10.85 17.73 -8.96
C LYS A 35 -12.13 17.53 -8.16
N VAL A 36 -13.24 17.26 -8.83
CA VAL A 36 -14.53 17.02 -8.16
C VAL A 36 -14.43 15.84 -7.20
N LYS A 37 -13.76 14.76 -7.59
CA LYS A 37 -13.53 13.59 -6.73
C LYS A 37 -12.67 13.90 -5.51
N LEU A 38 -11.61 14.68 -5.70
CA LEU A 38 -10.73 15.11 -4.60
C LEU A 38 -11.47 15.99 -3.60
N GLU A 39 -12.27 16.96 -4.07
CA GLU A 39 -13.11 17.80 -3.21
C GLU A 39 -14.11 16.96 -2.41
N GLN A 40 -14.83 16.06 -3.08
CA GLN A 40 -15.74 15.13 -2.42
C GLN A 40 -15.04 14.30 -1.33
N TRP A 41 -13.86 13.77 -1.63
CA TRP A 41 -13.08 13.00 -0.66
C TRP A 41 -12.60 13.87 0.51
N GLN A 42 -12.10 15.08 0.24
CA GLN A 42 -11.66 16.02 1.28
C GLN A 42 -12.81 16.41 2.22
N ASP A 43 -14.03 16.52 1.72
CA ASP A 43 -15.22 16.87 2.52
C ASP A 43 -15.67 15.73 3.44
N LEU A 44 -15.28 14.49 3.18
CA LEU A 44 -15.57 13.36 4.05
C LEU A 44 -14.80 13.42 5.38
N LYS A 45 -13.65 14.10 5.42
CA LYS A 45 -12.80 14.42 6.57
C LYS A 45 -12.23 13.21 7.32
N PHE A 46 -13.02 12.18 7.60
CA PHE A 46 -12.64 11.06 8.44
C PHE A 46 -12.90 9.72 7.77
N GLY A 47 -11.87 8.89 7.70
CA GLY A 47 -11.94 7.59 7.04
C GLY A 47 -11.11 6.51 7.69
N PHE A 48 -11.24 5.30 7.17
CA PHE A 48 -10.53 4.11 7.61
C PHE A 48 -9.55 3.68 6.52
N PHE A 49 -8.26 3.80 6.79
CA PHE A 49 -7.21 3.32 5.90
C PHE A 49 -6.53 2.11 6.52
N VAL A 50 -6.48 1.01 5.77
CA VAL A 50 -5.95 -0.27 6.25
C VAL A 50 -4.82 -0.76 5.37
N HIS A 51 -3.65 -0.96 5.98
CA HIS A 51 -2.55 -1.73 5.44
C HIS A 51 -2.60 -3.14 6.03
N TRP A 52 -2.86 -4.14 5.19
CA TRP A 52 -2.97 -5.53 5.63
C TRP A 52 -2.57 -6.50 4.52
N GLY A 53 -1.79 -7.50 4.88
CA GLY A 53 -1.29 -8.52 3.98
C GLY A 53 -0.51 -9.60 4.74
N PRO A 54 0.19 -10.51 4.05
CA PRO A 54 0.96 -11.58 4.69
C PRO A 54 2.00 -11.10 5.70
N TYR A 55 2.55 -9.91 5.52
CA TYR A 55 3.52 -9.28 6.41
C TYR A 55 2.99 -9.06 7.83
N SER A 56 1.68 -8.90 8.00
CA SER A 56 1.06 -8.71 9.32
C SER A 56 1.23 -9.91 10.26
N GLN A 57 1.50 -11.12 9.73
CA GLN A 57 1.77 -12.31 10.53
C GLN A 57 3.05 -12.20 11.37
N LYS A 58 3.97 -11.34 10.95
CA LYS A 58 5.26 -11.09 11.61
C LYS A 58 5.33 -9.74 12.32
N GLY A 59 4.26 -8.93 12.23
CA GLY A 59 4.28 -7.56 12.74
C GLY A 59 5.22 -6.65 11.96
N TYR A 60 5.51 -6.98 10.70
CA TYR A 60 6.32 -6.13 9.85
C TYR A 60 5.55 -4.87 9.42
N CYS A 61 6.28 -3.77 9.26
CA CYS A 61 5.74 -2.55 8.67
C CYS A 61 5.61 -2.76 7.16
N GLU A 62 4.47 -3.24 6.72
CA GLU A 62 4.11 -3.65 5.35
C GLU A 62 5.24 -4.49 4.69
N SER A 63 5.55 -4.19 3.43
CA SER A 63 6.63 -4.88 2.70
C SER A 63 8.01 -4.21 2.84
N TRP A 64 8.14 -3.17 3.67
CA TRP A 64 9.38 -2.39 3.75
C TRP A 64 10.59 -3.19 4.20
N THR A 65 10.39 -4.28 4.94
CA THR A 65 11.50 -5.15 5.38
C THR A 65 12.23 -5.85 4.24
N ILE A 66 11.64 -5.96 3.05
CA ILE A 66 12.31 -6.46 1.84
C ILE A 66 12.90 -5.35 0.97
N CYS A 67 12.69 -4.09 1.34
CA CYS A 67 13.39 -2.96 0.74
C CYS A 67 14.89 -3.05 1.04
N THR A 68 15.72 -2.78 0.03
CA THR A 68 17.17 -2.83 0.21
C THR A 68 17.80 -1.48 0.48
N GLU A 69 17.02 -0.40 0.49
CA GLU A 69 17.51 0.88 0.99
C GLU A 69 17.83 0.79 2.47
N ASP A 70 18.90 1.46 2.86
CA ASP A 70 19.29 1.56 4.26
C ASP A 70 18.40 2.62 4.94
N VAL A 71 17.31 2.15 5.54
CA VAL A 71 16.38 2.96 6.31
C VAL A 71 16.41 2.50 7.77
N ASP A 72 16.70 3.41 8.66
CA ASP A 72 16.99 3.16 10.09
C ASP A 72 15.83 2.55 10.88
N TRP A 73 14.60 2.71 10.40
CA TRP A 73 13.42 2.14 11.03
C TRP A 73 13.04 0.72 10.55
N ILE A 74 13.73 0.20 9.51
CA ILE A 74 13.51 -1.18 9.03
C ILE A 74 14.40 -2.14 9.81
N GLN A 75 13.78 -3.12 10.45
CA GLN A 75 14.48 -4.21 11.12
C GLN A 75 14.34 -5.50 10.33
N ARG A 76 15.47 -6.02 9.86
CA ARG A 76 15.58 -7.36 9.26
C ARG A 76 16.41 -8.26 10.16
N ASP A 77 16.16 -9.56 10.03
CA ASP A 77 17.06 -10.57 10.58
C ASP A 77 18.36 -10.57 9.77
N THR A 78 19.42 -10.02 10.36
CA THR A 78 20.74 -9.91 9.74
C THR A 78 21.55 -11.22 9.80
N THR A 79 21.03 -12.27 10.43
CA THR A 79 21.65 -13.61 10.43
C THR A 79 21.41 -14.35 9.13
N LEU A 80 20.44 -13.91 8.34
CA LEU A 80 20.11 -14.45 7.04
C LEU A 80 20.74 -13.61 5.91
N SER A 81 21.10 -14.26 4.82
CA SER A 81 21.36 -13.55 3.57
C SER A 81 20.08 -12.85 3.09
N TYR A 82 20.22 -11.80 2.25
CA TYR A 82 19.07 -11.11 1.71
C TYR A 82 18.13 -12.06 0.94
N ASP A 83 18.69 -12.95 0.13
CA ASP A 83 17.91 -13.89 -0.68
C ASP A 83 17.12 -14.87 0.20
N GLU A 84 17.71 -15.38 1.27
CA GLU A 84 17.02 -16.24 2.23
C GLU A 84 15.90 -15.47 2.95
N TYR A 85 16.18 -14.24 3.38
CA TYR A 85 15.18 -13.38 4.00
C TYR A 85 14.01 -13.11 3.04
N TYR A 86 14.31 -12.73 1.81
CA TYR A 86 13.30 -12.46 0.78
C TYR A 86 12.45 -13.70 0.49
N GLN A 87 13.05 -14.87 0.34
CA GLN A 87 12.31 -16.12 0.13
C GLN A 87 11.41 -16.46 1.33
N ASN A 88 11.89 -16.25 2.55
CA ASN A 88 11.08 -16.43 3.76
C ASN A 88 9.90 -15.46 3.78
N TYR A 89 10.11 -14.22 3.37
CA TYR A 89 9.04 -13.23 3.27
C TYR A 89 7.99 -13.65 2.23
N VAL A 90 8.37 -13.97 1.01
CA VAL A 90 7.45 -14.39 -0.06
C VAL A 90 6.66 -15.64 0.36
N ASN A 91 7.29 -16.55 1.11
CA ASN A 91 6.64 -17.74 1.63
C ASN A 91 5.62 -17.48 2.76
N LEU A 92 5.51 -16.26 3.30
CA LEU A 92 4.45 -15.90 4.25
C LEU A 92 3.04 -16.16 3.69
N LYS A 93 2.86 -16.12 2.37
CA LYS A 93 1.60 -16.49 1.72
C LYS A 93 1.14 -17.91 2.07
N LYS A 94 2.10 -18.84 2.28
CA LYS A 94 1.81 -20.26 2.57
C LYS A 94 1.25 -20.50 3.97
N THR A 95 1.31 -19.50 4.84
CA THR A 95 0.76 -19.54 6.19
C THR A 95 -0.32 -18.49 6.43
N PHE A 96 -0.55 -17.61 5.45
CA PHE A 96 -1.53 -16.54 5.56
C PHE A 96 -2.95 -17.09 5.47
N ASN A 97 -3.59 -17.25 6.62
CA ASN A 97 -4.92 -17.84 6.74
C ASN A 97 -5.79 -17.06 7.74
N PRO A 98 -6.34 -15.91 7.35
CA PRO A 98 -7.06 -15.01 8.25
C PRO A 98 -8.50 -15.48 8.53
N LEU A 99 -8.71 -16.63 9.17
CA LEU A 99 -10.03 -17.24 9.43
C LEU A 99 -10.96 -16.38 10.31
N LYS A 100 -10.41 -15.40 11.06
CA LYS A 100 -11.21 -14.48 11.88
C LYS A 100 -11.61 -13.21 11.12
N PHE A 101 -11.25 -13.09 9.85
CA PHE A 101 -11.64 -11.96 9.03
C PHE A 101 -13.15 -11.87 8.91
N ASN A 102 -13.70 -10.70 9.23
CA ASN A 102 -15.13 -10.42 9.15
C ASN A 102 -15.32 -8.99 8.59
N PRO A 103 -15.53 -8.85 7.29
CA PRO A 103 -15.64 -7.55 6.64
C PRO A 103 -16.87 -6.75 7.09
N GLU A 104 -17.97 -7.41 7.39
CA GLU A 104 -19.19 -6.77 7.87
C GLU A 104 -18.94 -6.12 9.27
N TYR A 105 -18.28 -6.83 10.17
CA TYR A 105 -17.92 -6.31 11.48
C TYR A 105 -16.97 -5.08 11.38
N TRP A 106 -15.99 -5.13 10.49
CA TRP A 106 -15.11 -3.98 10.27
C TRP A 106 -15.86 -2.75 9.77
N ALA A 107 -16.79 -2.96 8.82
CA ALA A 107 -17.58 -1.89 8.26
C ALA A 107 -18.58 -1.30 9.27
N ASP A 108 -19.15 -2.13 10.16
CA ASP A 108 -20.03 -1.68 11.25
C ASP A 108 -19.26 -0.81 12.25
N LEU A 109 -18.10 -1.25 12.70
CA LEU A 109 -17.26 -0.47 13.62
C LEU A 109 -16.83 0.86 13.02
N ALA A 110 -16.44 0.88 11.73
CA ALA A 110 -16.07 2.10 11.05
C ALA A 110 -17.27 3.08 10.93
N LYS A 111 -18.46 2.56 10.66
CA LYS A 111 -19.70 3.35 10.60
C LYS A 111 -20.05 3.92 11.96
N GLU A 112 -19.97 3.13 13.02
CA GLU A 112 -20.23 3.55 14.40
C GLU A 112 -19.23 4.64 14.85
N ALA A 113 -17.96 4.50 14.45
CA ALA A 113 -16.94 5.52 14.67
C ALA A 113 -17.15 6.82 13.89
N GLY A 114 -18.12 6.88 12.97
CA GLY A 114 -18.43 8.06 12.16
C GLY A 114 -17.54 8.23 10.91
N MET A 115 -16.79 7.20 10.53
CA MET A 115 -15.96 7.20 9.32
C MET A 115 -16.84 7.24 8.05
N LYS A 116 -16.35 7.85 6.98
CA LYS A 116 -17.10 8.12 5.75
C LYS A 116 -16.45 7.52 4.49
N TYR A 117 -15.18 7.23 4.51
CA TYR A 117 -14.48 6.57 3.42
C TYR A 117 -13.62 5.43 3.94
N PHE A 118 -13.37 4.48 3.06
CA PHE A 118 -12.53 3.31 3.32
C PHE A 118 -11.47 3.17 2.24
N VAL A 119 -10.21 3.06 2.63
CA VAL A 119 -9.09 2.79 1.72
C VAL A 119 -8.41 1.51 2.16
N PHE A 120 -8.25 0.60 1.23
CA PHE A 120 -7.59 -0.68 1.47
C PHE A 120 -6.35 -0.84 0.60
N THR A 121 -5.26 -1.33 1.19
CA THR A 121 -4.05 -1.73 0.46
C THR A 121 -4.31 -3.02 -0.29
N THR A 122 -4.75 -2.87 -1.53
CA THR A 122 -5.08 -4.02 -2.40
C THR A 122 -3.83 -4.82 -2.74
N LYS A 123 -2.73 -4.10 -2.99
CA LYS A 123 -1.38 -4.61 -3.22
C LYS A 123 -0.37 -3.61 -2.68
N HIS A 124 0.58 -4.07 -1.86
CA HIS A 124 1.74 -3.28 -1.46
C HIS A 124 2.94 -3.56 -2.39
N HIS A 125 4.12 -3.01 -2.11
CA HIS A 125 5.31 -3.13 -2.98
C HIS A 125 5.79 -4.57 -3.17
N ASP A 126 5.47 -5.50 -2.26
CA ASP A 126 5.80 -6.91 -2.38
C ASP A 126 5.05 -7.64 -3.50
N GLY A 127 4.04 -7.02 -4.08
CA GLY A 127 3.26 -7.59 -5.17
C GLY A 127 2.16 -8.57 -4.73
N PHE A 128 1.99 -8.84 -3.41
CA PHE A 128 0.92 -9.73 -2.97
C PHE A 128 -0.46 -9.10 -3.16
N CYS A 129 -1.30 -9.77 -3.95
CA CYS A 129 -2.64 -9.29 -4.30
C CYS A 129 -3.69 -9.83 -3.33
N MET A 130 -4.43 -8.93 -2.68
CA MET A 130 -5.51 -9.28 -1.76
C MET A 130 -6.85 -9.56 -2.47
N TRP A 131 -6.82 -9.82 -3.78
CA TRP A 131 -7.98 -10.13 -4.63
C TRP A 131 -7.66 -11.20 -5.67
N ASP A 132 -8.69 -11.68 -6.36
CA ASP A 132 -8.58 -12.70 -7.38
C ASP A 132 -8.12 -12.12 -8.73
N THR A 133 -6.91 -11.60 -8.81
CA THR A 133 -6.29 -11.18 -10.08
C THR A 133 -5.96 -12.38 -10.97
N LYS A 134 -5.98 -12.16 -12.29
CA LYS A 134 -5.53 -13.14 -13.30
C LYS A 134 -4.06 -12.95 -13.70
N GLU A 135 -3.44 -11.86 -13.25
CA GLU A 135 -2.11 -11.45 -13.71
C GLU A 135 -0.97 -12.16 -12.96
N THR A 136 -1.25 -12.68 -11.76
CA THR A 136 -0.24 -13.37 -10.94
C THR A 136 -0.88 -14.40 -10.00
N ASP A 137 -0.09 -15.44 -9.66
CA ASP A 137 -0.45 -16.40 -8.61
C ASP A 137 0.02 -15.97 -7.21
N TYR A 138 0.70 -14.83 -7.10
CA TYR A 138 1.06 -14.24 -5.81
C TYR A 138 -0.12 -13.44 -5.25
N LYS A 139 -1.14 -14.19 -4.84
CA LYS A 139 -2.46 -13.65 -4.44
C LYS A 139 -3.12 -14.49 -3.35
N ILE A 140 -4.09 -13.87 -2.67
CA ILE A 140 -4.84 -14.50 -1.56
C ILE A 140 -5.65 -15.72 -1.99
N THR A 141 -6.12 -15.75 -3.25
CA THR A 141 -6.92 -16.85 -3.82
C THR A 141 -6.07 -17.95 -4.46
N SER A 142 -4.74 -17.83 -4.41
CA SER A 142 -3.83 -18.86 -4.91
C SER A 142 -3.93 -20.15 -4.09
N SER A 143 -3.83 -21.31 -4.75
CA SER A 143 -3.78 -22.61 -4.09
C SER A 143 -2.60 -22.78 -3.11
N GLU A 144 -1.58 -21.96 -3.21
CA GLU A 144 -0.48 -21.89 -2.25
C GLU A 144 -0.82 -21.10 -0.97
N CYS A 145 -1.92 -20.33 -0.98
CA CYS A 145 -2.38 -19.59 0.17
C CYS A 145 -3.52 -20.36 0.86
N PRO A 146 -3.40 -20.78 2.12
CA PRO A 146 -4.42 -21.61 2.78
C PRO A 146 -5.82 -20.99 2.77
N TYR A 147 -5.91 -19.67 2.76
CA TYR A 147 -7.20 -18.96 2.74
C TYR A 147 -8.00 -19.16 1.43
N HIS A 148 -7.40 -19.69 0.36
CA HIS A 148 -8.12 -19.97 -0.90
C HIS A 148 -9.30 -20.93 -0.71
N THR A 149 -9.31 -21.73 0.36
CA THR A 149 -10.41 -22.66 0.69
C THR A 149 -11.56 -22.01 1.45
N ALA A 150 -11.44 -20.74 1.84
CA ALA A 150 -12.53 -20.01 2.48
C ALA A 150 -13.72 -19.87 1.52
N PRO A 151 -14.96 -19.76 2.02
CA PRO A 151 -16.15 -19.62 1.17
C PRO A 151 -16.08 -18.43 0.21
N ASN A 152 -15.45 -17.33 0.66
CA ASN A 152 -15.24 -16.11 -0.11
C ASN A 152 -13.80 -15.65 0.07
N PRO A 153 -12.84 -16.21 -0.67
CA PRO A 153 -11.42 -15.95 -0.43
C PRO A 153 -10.92 -14.62 -1.01
N ASP A 154 -11.70 -13.93 -1.79
CA ASP A 154 -11.36 -12.60 -2.35
C ASP A 154 -11.62 -11.51 -1.30
N ILE A 155 -10.59 -11.20 -0.51
CA ILE A 155 -10.69 -10.25 0.61
C ILE A 155 -11.08 -8.86 0.15
N LEU A 156 -10.52 -8.39 -0.98
CA LEU A 156 -10.84 -7.07 -1.52
C LEU A 156 -12.31 -6.95 -1.88
N LYS A 157 -12.85 -7.94 -2.58
CA LYS A 157 -14.26 -7.99 -2.95
C LYS A 157 -15.19 -7.97 -1.75
N GLU A 158 -14.87 -8.77 -0.73
CA GLU A 158 -15.67 -8.84 0.50
C GLU A 158 -15.63 -7.52 1.28
N LEU A 159 -14.43 -6.90 1.43
CA LEU A 159 -14.30 -5.60 2.09
C LEU A 159 -15.07 -4.51 1.34
N PHE A 160 -14.84 -4.39 0.05
CA PHE A 160 -15.51 -3.34 -0.73
C PHE A 160 -17.02 -3.51 -0.70
N GLY A 161 -17.53 -4.74 -0.81
CA GLY A 161 -18.96 -5.03 -0.70
C GLY A 161 -19.55 -4.64 0.65
N ALA A 162 -18.85 -4.96 1.76
CA ALA A 162 -19.33 -4.64 3.10
C ALA A 162 -19.37 -3.13 3.38
N PHE A 163 -18.33 -2.40 2.96
CA PHE A 163 -18.27 -0.95 3.14
C PHE A 163 -19.22 -0.20 2.22
N GLN A 164 -19.38 -0.63 0.95
CA GLN A 164 -20.36 -0.05 0.01
C GLN A 164 -21.80 -0.14 0.50
N LYS A 165 -22.19 -1.27 1.09
CA LYS A 165 -23.52 -1.46 1.70
C LYS A 165 -23.83 -0.44 2.81
N ARG A 166 -22.79 0.21 3.34
CA ARG A 166 -22.89 1.22 4.43
C ARG A 166 -22.61 2.64 3.95
N ASP A 167 -22.65 2.87 2.64
CA ASP A 167 -22.47 4.17 1.99
C ASP A 167 -21.08 4.79 2.19
N PHE A 168 -20.04 3.97 2.36
CA PHE A 168 -18.67 4.46 2.35
C PHE A 168 -18.19 4.77 0.94
N MET A 169 -17.46 5.88 0.79
CA MET A 169 -16.62 6.09 -0.40
C MET A 169 -15.46 5.09 -0.34
N ILE A 170 -15.26 4.35 -1.43
CA ILE A 170 -14.23 3.31 -1.52
C ILE A 170 -13.01 3.83 -2.26
N GLY A 171 -11.84 3.58 -1.67
CA GLY A 171 -10.54 3.82 -2.26
C GLY A 171 -9.69 2.55 -2.30
N ALA A 172 -9.02 2.33 -3.42
CA ALA A 172 -8.05 1.27 -3.58
C ALA A 172 -6.64 1.87 -3.53
N TYR A 173 -5.86 1.53 -2.50
CA TYR A 173 -4.43 1.78 -2.56
C TYR A 173 -3.79 0.65 -3.36
N PHE A 174 -3.22 0.98 -4.49
CA PHE A 174 -2.49 0.07 -5.35
C PHE A 174 -1.05 0.56 -5.51
N SER A 175 -0.10 -0.19 -5.00
CA SER A 175 1.31 0.14 -5.17
C SER A 175 1.75 -0.06 -6.62
N LYS A 176 2.28 1.00 -7.24
CA LYS A 176 2.86 0.90 -8.59
C LYS A 176 4.14 0.05 -8.60
N PRO A 177 5.11 0.23 -7.67
CA PRO A 177 6.20 -0.72 -7.53
C PRO A 177 5.69 -2.14 -7.27
N ASP A 178 6.41 -3.11 -7.80
CA ASP A 178 6.17 -4.53 -7.57
C ASP A 178 7.52 -5.25 -7.49
N TRP A 179 8.00 -5.42 -6.28
CA TRP A 179 9.33 -6.00 -6.03
C TRP A 179 9.40 -7.50 -6.28
N ASN A 180 8.25 -8.14 -6.46
CA ASN A 180 8.16 -9.55 -6.84
C ASN A 180 8.10 -9.76 -8.36
N SER A 181 7.77 -8.71 -9.12
CA SER A 181 7.71 -8.81 -10.57
C SER A 181 9.10 -8.86 -11.21
N PRO A 182 9.40 -9.86 -12.06
CA PRO A 182 10.68 -9.91 -12.77
C PRO A 182 10.83 -8.80 -13.81
N TYR A 183 9.77 -8.07 -14.10
CA TYR A 183 9.74 -7.00 -15.09
C TYR A 183 9.79 -5.60 -14.47
N TYR A 184 9.64 -5.49 -13.14
CA TYR A 184 9.78 -4.19 -12.47
C TYR A 184 11.23 -3.73 -12.49
N TRP A 185 11.43 -2.44 -12.74
CA TRP A 185 12.73 -1.78 -12.68
C TRP A 185 12.59 -0.37 -12.13
N SER A 186 13.56 0.02 -11.32
CA SER A 186 13.69 1.38 -10.80
C SER A 186 15.16 1.79 -10.86
N ASP A 187 15.44 3.04 -11.22
CA ASP A 187 16.79 3.63 -11.16
C ASP A 187 17.13 4.17 -9.77
N ARG A 188 16.11 4.30 -8.94
CA ARG A 188 16.19 4.95 -7.64
C ARG A 188 16.86 4.06 -6.59
N TRP A 189 16.65 2.75 -6.66
CA TRP A 189 17.07 1.80 -5.63
C TRP A 189 18.02 0.75 -6.20
N GLN A 190 19.01 0.36 -5.41
CA GLN A 190 20.13 -0.41 -5.97
C GLN A 190 19.88 -1.91 -6.04
N HIS A 191 19.09 -2.49 -5.12
CA HIS A 191 18.86 -3.92 -5.02
C HIS A 191 17.39 -4.22 -4.69
N GLY A 192 16.96 -5.47 -4.81
CA GLY A 192 15.70 -6.05 -4.34
C GLY A 192 14.41 -5.50 -4.92
N ASP A 193 14.35 -4.22 -5.18
CA ASP A 193 13.18 -3.53 -5.70
C ASP A 193 13.22 -3.31 -7.22
N ARG A 194 14.30 -3.75 -7.87
CA ARG A 194 14.42 -3.68 -9.33
C ARG A 194 15.10 -4.90 -9.89
N ASN A 195 14.79 -5.20 -11.14
CA ASN A 195 15.47 -6.22 -11.89
C ASN A 195 16.83 -5.71 -12.38
N VAL A 196 17.92 -6.14 -11.73
CA VAL A 196 19.30 -5.75 -12.08
C VAL A 196 19.77 -6.34 -13.42
N ASN A 197 19.04 -7.30 -14.00
CA ASN A 197 19.41 -7.97 -15.24
C ASN A 197 19.07 -7.15 -16.48
N TYR A 198 18.32 -6.05 -16.33
CA TYR A 198 18.03 -5.21 -17.49
C TYR A 198 18.00 -3.72 -17.13
N LYS A 199 18.14 -2.90 -18.16
CA LYS A 199 17.84 -1.46 -18.14
C LYS A 199 16.76 -1.21 -19.17
N ILE A 200 15.76 -0.38 -18.86
CA ILE A 200 14.64 -0.06 -19.77
C ILE A 200 15.14 0.32 -21.16
N LYS A 201 16.20 1.15 -21.25
CA LYS A 201 16.80 1.56 -22.52
C LYS A 201 17.23 0.39 -23.40
N ASN A 202 17.72 -0.69 -22.80
CA ASN A 202 18.25 -1.85 -23.52
C ASN A 202 17.19 -2.91 -23.79
N HIS A 203 16.16 -3.00 -22.93
CA HIS A 203 15.11 -3.99 -22.99
C HIS A 203 13.74 -3.38 -22.76
N PRO A 204 13.27 -2.46 -23.61
CA PRO A 204 12.01 -1.75 -23.42
C PRO A 204 10.80 -2.68 -23.34
N TRP A 205 10.84 -3.81 -24.05
CA TRP A 205 9.77 -4.81 -24.01
C TRP A 205 9.50 -5.41 -22.62
N MET A 206 10.51 -5.46 -21.74
CA MET A 206 10.32 -5.92 -20.36
C MET A 206 9.53 -4.90 -19.55
N TRP A 207 9.83 -3.61 -19.75
CA TRP A 207 9.07 -2.54 -19.13
C TRP A 207 7.64 -2.44 -19.65
N GLU A 208 7.44 -2.64 -20.95
CA GLU A 208 6.11 -2.73 -21.55
C GLU A 208 5.29 -3.84 -20.91
N LYS A 209 5.87 -5.02 -20.72
CA LYS A 209 5.21 -6.12 -19.98
C LYS A 209 4.83 -5.75 -18.56
N PHE A 210 5.67 -4.98 -17.86
CA PHE A 210 5.34 -4.49 -16.52
C PHE A 210 4.19 -3.47 -16.56
N CYS A 211 4.17 -2.61 -17.55
CA CYS A 211 3.09 -1.65 -17.75
C CYS A 211 1.76 -2.37 -18.03
N ASP A 212 1.76 -3.37 -18.93
CA ASP A 212 0.58 -4.16 -19.25
C ASP A 212 0.07 -4.94 -18.03
N PHE A 213 0.98 -5.58 -17.29
CA PHE A 213 0.66 -6.26 -16.04
C PHE A 213 0.00 -5.32 -15.03
N THR A 214 0.56 -4.12 -14.86
CA THR A 214 0.00 -3.11 -13.95
C THR A 214 -1.36 -2.60 -14.44
N TYR A 215 -1.48 -2.29 -15.71
CA TYR A 215 -2.72 -1.81 -16.32
C TYR A 215 -3.85 -2.84 -16.19
N ASN A 216 -3.56 -4.11 -16.50
CA ASN A 216 -4.55 -5.19 -16.42
C ASN A 216 -5.03 -5.45 -14.99
N GLN A 217 -4.19 -5.17 -13.98
CA GLN A 217 -4.59 -5.28 -12.58
C GLN A 217 -5.52 -4.14 -12.10
N ILE A 218 -5.42 -2.96 -12.73
CA ILE A 218 -6.20 -1.76 -12.33
C ILE A 218 -7.51 -1.66 -13.11
N LYS A 219 -7.57 -2.22 -14.33
CA LYS A 219 -8.74 -2.21 -15.20
C LYS A 219 -9.85 -3.12 -14.69
#